data_d8840b15bfd219956f00aacd40334046
#
_entry.id   d8840b15bfd219956f00aacd40334046
#
_cell.length_a   1.000
_cell.length_b   1.000
_cell.length_c   1.000
_cell.angle_alpha   90.00
_cell.angle_beta   90.00
_cell.angle_gamma   90.00
#
_symmetry.space_group_name_H-M   'P 1'
#
loop_
_entity.id
_entity.type
_entity.pdbx_description
1 polymer ?
#
loop_
_entity_poly.entity_id
_entity_poly.type
_entity_poly.pdbx_seq_one_letter_code
_entity_poly.pdbx_strand_id
1 'polypeptide(L)'
;MADLATFNWREPDYRPIWTERLERLQRLRADPGILPGLKAFYADHPVEFINDWLCTFDPRNVERGIEAVTPFLLFPKQAAFVEFVVARWRGREDWLCEKSRDMGVSWLCVAIATWMWLFHPGVVVGFGSRKEEYVDKLGDPKSLFWKIRETLNLLPAELLPKGYNERAHAPSMRIVNPENGSTIVGESGDN
;
A
#
# COMPACT_ATOMS: atom_id res chain seq x y z
N MET A 1 -13.31 -12.56 6.44
CA MET A 1 -11.85 -12.35 6.43
C MET A 1 -11.20 -13.70 6.25
N ALA A 2 -10.37 -13.87 5.22
CA ALA A 2 -9.60 -15.10 5.11
C ALA A 2 -8.81 -15.30 6.41
N ASP A 3 -8.89 -16.50 6.96
CA ASP A 3 -8.16 -16.83 8.20
C ASP A 3 -6.66 -16.93 7.87
N LEU A 4 -5.94 -15.83 8.06
CA LEU A 4 -4.50 -15.77 7.83
C LEU A 4 -3.71 -16.71 8.77
N ALA A 5 -4.30 -17.18 9.87
CA ALA A 5 -3.67 -18.14 10.76
C ALA A 5 -3.53 -19.52 10.11
N THR A 6 -4.39 -19.84 9.15
CA THR A 6 -4.39 -21.11 8.43
C THR A 6 -3.79 -21.01 7.03
N PHE A 7 -3.35 -19.82 6.59
CA PHE A 7 -2.79 -19.61 5.26
C PHE A 7 -1.43 -20.30 5.10
N ASN A 8 -1.31 -21.15 4.07
CA ASN A 8 -0.06 -21.85 3.78
C ASN A 8 0.93 -20.96 3.02
N TRP A 9 1.84 -20.31 3.75
CA TRP A 9 2.84 -19.40 3.18
C TRP A 9 3.92 -20.09 2.32
N ARG A 10 4.06 -21.41 2.41
CA ARG A 10 5.05 -22.17 1.62
C ARG A 10 4.52 -22.54 0.25
N GLU A 11 3.22 -22.80 0.17
CA GLU A 11 2.51 -23.14 -1.06
C GLU A 11 1.23 -22.29 -1.10
N PRO A 12 1.36 -20.97 -1.40
CA PRO A 12 0.25 -20.06 -1.28
C PRO A 12 -0.79 -20.29 -2.37
N ASP A 13 -2.03 -20.46 -1.98
CA ASP A 13 -3.20 -20.38 -2.86
C ASP A 13 -3.93 -19.07 -2.62
N TYR A 14 -3.78 -18.13 -3.55
CA TYR A 14 -4.42 -16.82 -3.45
C TYR A 14 -5.85 -16.77 -4.01
N ARG A 15 -6.35 -17.85 -4.64
CA ARG A 15 -7.70 -17.88 -5.23
C ARG A 15 -8.80 -17.57 -4.23
N PRO A 16 -8.83 -18.15 -3.03
CA PRO A 16 -9.84 -17.80 -2.02
C PRO A 16 -9.81 -16.32 -1.63
N ILE A 17 -8.60 -15.74 -1.54
CA ILE A 17 -8.42 -14.32 -1.20
C ILE A 17 -8.98 -13.42 -2.31
N TRP A 18 -8.68 -13.73 -3.57
CA TRP A 18 -9.23 -12.99 -4.71
C TRP A 18 -10.75 -13.10 -4.78
N THR A 19 -11.30 -14.28 -4.51
CA THR A 19 -12.76 -14.49 -4.45
C THR A 19 -13.40 -13.61 -3.38
N GLU A 20 -12.86 -13.62 -2.17
CA GLU A 20 -13.36 -12.79 -1.07
C GLU A 20 -13.28 -11.29 -1.38
N ARG A 21 -12.15 -10.83 -1.98
CA ARG A 21 -11.99 -9.44 -2.41
C ARG A 21 -13.03 -9.05 -3.48
N LEU A 22 -13.28 -9.93 -4.43
CA LEU A 22 -14.30 -9.72 -5.46
C LEU A 22 -15.71 -9.61 -4.86
N GLU A 23 -16.08 -10.52 -3.94
CA GLU A 23 -17.37 -10.48 -3.26
C GLU A 23 -17.54 -9.19 -2.43
N ARG A 24 -16.47 -8.75 -1.76
CA ARG A 24 -16.45 -7.50 -1.01
C ARG A 24 -16.66 -6.30 -1.91
N LEU A 25 -15.99 -6.28 -3.07
CA LEU A 25 -16.15 -5.24 -4.07
C LEU A 25 -17.56 -5.23 -4.66
N GLN A 26 -18.13 -6.39 -4.94
CA GLN A 26 -19.50 -6.51 -5.43
C GLN A 26 -20.51 -5.96 -4.41
N ARG A 27 -20.35 -6.27 -3.13
CA ARG A 27 -21.19 -5.70 -2.05
C ARG A 27 -21.07 -4.18 -1.98
N LEU A 28 -19.85 -3.64 -2.07
CA LEU A 28 -19.62 -2.20 -2.07
C LEU A 28 -20.28 -1.51 -3.27
N ARG A 29 -20.27 -2.14 -4.45
CA ARG A 29 -20.92 -1.63 -5.67
C ARG A 29 -22.44 -1.73 -5.61
N ALA A 30 -22.96 -2.77 -4.96
CA ALA A 30 -24.39 -2.93 -4.76
C ALA A 30 -24.97 -1.94 -3.76
N ASP A 31 -24.20 -1.56 -2.73
CA ASP A 31 -24.59 -0.54 -1.75
C ASP A 31 -23.43 0.45 -1.51
N PRO A 32 -23.33 1.50 -2.35
CA PRO A 32 -22.31 2.54 -2.17
C PRO A 32 -22.43 3.31 -0.85
N GLY A 33 -23.57 3.22 -0.17
CA GLY A 33 -23.80 3.88 1.12
C GLY A 33 -22.89 3.36 2.25
N ILE A 34 -22.32 2.17 2.11
CA ILE A 34 -21.39 1.60 3.09
C ILE A 34 -19.96 2.19 2.98
N LEU A 35 -19.62 2.83 1.85
CA LEU A 35 -18.26 3.32 1.58
C LEU A 35 -17.73 4.31 2.65
N PRO A 36 -18.51 5.31 3.12
CA PRO A 36 -18.02 6.22 4.17
C PRO A 36 -17.66 5.49 5.47
N GLY A 37 -18.49 4.55 5.90
CA GLY A 37 -18.23 3.73 7.08
C GLY A 37 -17.01 2.82 6.90
N LEU A 38 -16.84 2.25 5.71
CA LEU A 38 -15.68 1.44 5.37
C LEU A 38 -14.38 2.26 5.37
N LYS A 39 -14.38 3.47 4.78
CA LYS A 39 -13.24 4.38 4.82
C LYS A 39 -12.90 4.81 6.26
N ALA A 40 -13.91 5.11 7.08
CA ALA A 40 -13.71 5.42 8.50
C ALA A 40 -13.09 4.25 9.27
N PHE A 41 -13.57 3.03 9.03
CA PHE A 41 -12.98 1.82 9.62
C PHE A 41 -11.50 1.69 9.25
N TYR A 42 -11.16 1.76 7.96
CA TYR A 42 -9.77 1.61 7.52
C TYR A 42 -8.85 2.74 7.98
N ALA A 43 -9.35 3.94 8.26
CA ALA A 43 -8.55 5.02 8.83
C ALA A 43 -7.91 4.64 10.19
N ASP A 44 -8.55 3.76 10.94
CA ASP A 44 -8.02 3.26 12.21
C ASP A 44 -7.41 1.86 12.14
N HIS A 45 -7.62 1.14 11.03
CA HIS A 45 -7.25 -0.26 10.86
C HIS A 45 -6.32 -0.48 9.64
N PRO A 46 -5.05 -0.02 9.71
CA PRO A 46 -4.11 -0.11 8.58
C PRO A 46 -3.78 -1.54 8.17
N VAL A 47 -3.69 -2.47 9.12
CA VAL A 47 -3.39 -3.89 8.84
C VAL A 47 -4.50 -4.52 8.02
N GLU A 48 -5.75 -4.27 8.41
CA GLU A 48 -6.94 -4.75 7.70
C GLU A 48 -7.02 -4.16 6.30
N PHE A 49 -6.78 -2.86 6.16
CA PHE A 49 -6.74 -2.21 4.84
C PHE A 49 -5.72 -2.86 3.91
N ILE A 50 -4.50 -3.10 4.41
CA ILE A 50 -3.43 -3.72 3.62
C ILE A 50 -3.83 -5.14 3.20
N ASN A 51 -4.27 -5.98 4.15
CA ASN A 51 -4.66 -7.35 3.88
C ASN A 51 -5.86 -7.44 2.94
N ASP A 52 -6.82 -6.54 3.09
CA ASP A 52 -8.08 -6.57 2.36
C ASP A 52 -7.95 -6.08 0.90
N TRP A 53 -7.04 -5.13 0.63
CA TRP A 53 -7.05 -4.45 -0.66
C TRP A 53 -5.71 -4.34 -1.36
N LEU A 54 -4.59 -4.26 -0.63
CA LEU A 54 -3.32 -4.02 -1.29
C LEU A 54 -2.74 -5.26 -1.95
N CYS A 55 -1.92 -5.01 -2.96
CA CYS A 55 -1.17 -6.04 -3.69
C CYS A 55 0.32 -5.72 -3.64
N THR A 56 1.12 -6.75 -3.85
CA THR A 56 2.56 -6.63 -4.11
C THR A 56 2.88 -7.18 -5.49
N PHE A 57 3.96 -6.68 -6.06
CA PHE A 57 4.51 -7.16 -7.31
C PHE A 57 5.90 -7.76 -7.06
N ASP A 58 6.08 -9.05 -7.41
CA ASP A 58 7.37 -9.71 -7.44
C ASP A 58 7.48 -10.56 -8.72
N PRO A 59 8.27 -10.14 -9.72
CA PRO A 59 8.41 -10.87 -10.97
C PRO A 59 9.03 -12.26 -10.79
N ARG A 60 9.76 -12.51 -9.68
CA ARG A 60 10.35 -13.82 -9.36
C ARG A 60 9.30 -14.88 -9.03
N ASN A 61 8.09 -14.46 -8.68
CA ASN A 61 6.98 -15.38 -8.42
C ASN A 61 6.63 -16.23 -9.64
N VAL A 62 6.77 -15.67 -10.85
CA VAL A 62 6.47 -16.37 -12.10
C VAL A 62 7.33 -17.65 -12.26
N GLU A 63 8.59 -17.60 -11.85
CA GLU A 63 9.49 -18.76 -11.85
C GLU A 63 9.02 -19.90 -10.91
N ARG A 64 8.16 -19.54 -9.94
CA ARG A 64 7.56 -20.47 -8.97
C ARG A 64 6.14 -20.90 -9.36
N GLY A 65 5.66 -20.50 -10.53
CA GLY A 65 4.28 -20.76 -10.97
C GLY A 65 3.23 -19.92 -10.22
N ILE A 66 3.64 -18.81 -9.59
CA ILE A 66 2.77 -17.88 -8.88
C ILE A 66 2.66 -16.61 -9.72
N GLU A 67 1.50 -15.95 -9.69
CA GLU A 67 1.31 -14.66 -10.36
C GLU A 67 2.28 -13.60 -9.81
N ALA A 68 2.78 -12.72 -10.71
CA ALA A 68 3.68 -11.63 -10.31
C ALA A 68 3.01 -10.65 -9.35
N VAL A 69 1.71 -10.41 -9.52
CA VAL A 69 0.88 -9.61 -8.63
C VAL A 69 0.13 -10.54 -7.68
N THR A 70 0.33 -10.36 -6.39
CA THR A 70 -0.34 -11.15 -5.35
C THR A 70 -0.98 -10.26 -4.30
N PRO A 71 -2.03 -10.72 -3.60
CA PRO A 71 -2.54 -10.03 -2.43
C PRO A 71 -1.43 -9.76 -1.42
N PHE A 72 -1.38 -8.55 -0.87
CA PHE A 72 -0.42 -8.22 0.17
C PHE A 72 -0.95 -8.70 1.53
N LEU A 73 -0.77 -9.98 1.80
CA LEU A 73 -1.09 -10.56 3.10
C LEU A 73 0.10 -10.37 4.03
N LEU A 74 -0.14 -9.74 5.17
CA LEU A 74 0.93 -9.45 6.14
C LEU A 74 1.25 -10.68 7.00
N PHE A 75 2.53 -11.07 7.04
CA PHE A 75 3.02 -11.95 8.08
C PHE A 75 2.82 -11.32 9.47
N PRO A 76 2.69 -12.10 10.55
CA PRO A 76 2.48 -11.54 11.90
C PRO A 76 3.50 -10.47 12.29
N LYS A 77 4.79 -10.65 11.93
CA LYS A 77 5.84 -9.65 12.19
C LYS A 77 5.70 -8.41 11.33
N GLN A 78 5.16 -8.52 10.11
CA GLN A 78 4.90 -7.37 9.25
C GLN A 78 3.68 -6.59 9.74
N ALA A 79 2.63 -7.27 10.21
CA ALA A 79 1.48 -6.61 10.85
C ALA A 79 1.94 -5.84 12.11
N ALA A 80 2.71 -6.47 12.99
CA ALA A 80 3.29 -5.81 14.17
C ALA A 80 4.19 -4.62 13.79
N PHE A 81 4.92 -4.69 12.68
CA PHE A 81 5.71 -3.56 12.17
C PHE A 81 4.81 -2.40 11.72
N VAL A 82 3.72 -2.68 11.00
CA VAL A 82 2.74 -1.65 10.59
C VAL A 82 2.15 -0.96 11.82
N GLU A 83 1.68 -1.72 12.80
CA GLU A 83 1.14 -1.20 14.06
C GLU A 83 2.17 -0.36 14.82
N PHE A 84 3.42 -0.83 14.90
CA PHE A 84 4.52 -0.09 15.52
C PHE A 84 4.76 1.25 14.84
N VAL A 85 4.90 1.28 13.51
CA VAL A 85 5.15 2.53 12.76
C VAL A 85 4.01 3.51 12.94
N VAL A 86 2.76 3.04 12.85
CA VAL A 86 1.57 3.87 13.04
C VAL A 86 1.46 4.41 14.46
N ALA A 87 1.79 3.61 15.47
CA ALA A 87 1.85 4.06 16.86
C ALA A 87 2.90 5.17 17.05
N ARG A 88 4.11 5.02 16.48
CA ARG A 88 5.16 6.06 16.54
C ARG A 88 4.72 7.34 15.83
N TRP A 89 4.14 7.23 14.63
CA TRP A 89 3.60 8.37 13.92
C TRP A 89 2.52 9.12 14.73
N ARG A 90 1.56 8.41 15.30
CA ARG A 90 0.51 9.00 16.16
C ARG A 90 1.11 9.64 17.41
N GLY A 91 2.15 9.03 17.98
CA GLY A 91 2.89 9.54 19.13
C GLY A 91 3.86 10.67 18.81
N ARG A 92 4.09 10.99 17.52
CA ARG A 92 5.10 11.96 17.04
C ARG A 92 6.50 11.58 17.51
N GLU A 93 6.83 10.31 17.43
CA GLU A 93 8.10 9.73 17.86
C GLU A 93 8.89 9.21 16.67
N ASP A 94 10.20 9.43 16.71
CA ASP A 94 11.11 8.86 15.73
C ASP A 94 11.22 7.35 15.92
N TRP A 95 11.60 6.66 14.86
CA TRP A 95 11.84 5.22 14.91
C TRP A 95 12.95 4.79 13.95
N LEU A 96 13.57 3.68 14.25
CA LEU A 96 14.59 3.05 13.43
C LEU A 96 14.24 1.59 13.20
N CYS A 97 14.41 1.12 11.96
CA CYS A 97 14.23 -0.27 11.59
C CYS A 97 15.52 -0.87 11.06
N GLU A 98 16.06 -1.83 11.79
CA GLU A 98 17.13 -2.69 11.30
C GLU A 98 16.53 -3.98 10.72
N LYS A 99 16.93 -4.34 9.53
CA LYS A 99 16.40 -5.51 8.84
C LYS A 99 17.41 -6.11 7.86
N SER A 100 17.29 -7.42 7.58
CA SER A 100 18.00 -8.08 6.49
C SER A 100 17.35 -7.75 5.12
N ARG A 101 17.99 -8.17 4.04
CA ARG A 101 17.43 -8.04 2.70
C ARG A 101 16.15 -8.87 2.53
N ASP A 102 15.32 -8.50 1.56
CA ASP A 102 14.13 -9.23 1.09
C ASP A 102 13.01 -9.45 2.14
N MET A 103 12.99 -8.62 3.20
CA MET A 103 11.94 -8.63 4.23
C MET A 103 10.66 -7.85 3.83
N GLY A 104 10.60 -7.33 2.61
CA GLY A 104 9.42 -6.60 2.13
C GLY A 104 9.22 -5.19 2.69
N VAL A 105 10.18 -4.64 3.46
CA VAL A 105 10.00 -3.36 4.19
C VAL A 105 9.69 -2.19 3.26
N SER A 106 10.25 -2.14 2.04
CA SER A 106 9.89 -1.10 1.07
C SER A 106 8.40 -1.15 0.70
N TRP A 107 7.83 -2.34 0.52
CA TRP A 107 6.41 -2.51 0.29
C TRP A 107 5.57 -2.14 1.51
N LEU A 108 6.04 -2.45 2.72
CA LEU A 108 5.38 -2.04 3.97
C LEU A 108 5.35 -0.52 4.12
N CYS A 109 6.48 0.16 3.87
CA CYS A 109 6.53 1.63 3.91
C CYS A 109 5.61 2.25 2.85
N VAL A 110 5.57 1.70 1.63
CA VAL A 110 4.65 2.13 0.57
C VAL A 110 3.19 1.92 1.00
N ALA A 111 2.86 0.76 1.57
CA ALA A 111 1.51 0.46 2.04
C ALA A 111 1.05 1.43 3.14
N ILE A 112 1.91 1.70 4.13
CA ILE A 112 1.64 2.66 5.21
C ILE A 112 1.46 4.06 4.63
N ALA A 113 2.36 4.52 3.75
CA ALA A 113 2.26 5.83 3.11
C ALA A 113 0.97 5.97 2.28
N THR A 114 0.60 4.93 1.53
CA THR A 114 -0.66 4.91 0.77
C THR A 114 -1.87 4.99 1.71
N TRP A 115 -1.86 4.24 2.80
CA TRP A 115 -2.91 4.29 3.81
C TRP A 115 -3.03 5.69 4.44
N MET A 116 -1.91 6.31 4.85
CA MET A 116 -1.89 7.68 5.37
C MET A 116 -2.44 8.68 4.35
N TRP A 117 -2.01 8.56 3.11
CA TRP A 117 -2.41 9.43 2.01
C TRP A 117 -3.91 9.30 1.69
N LEU A 118 -4.47 8.10 1.78
CA LEU A 118 -5.90 7.87 1.53
C LEU A 118 -6.80 8.40 2.66
N PHE A 119 -6.43 8.14 3.90
CA PHE A 119 -7.36 8.23 5.02
C PHE A 119 -7.07 9.37 6.01
N HIS A 120 -5.89 10.01 5.94
CA HIS A 120 -5.52 11.05 6.89
C HIS A 120 -5.30 12.40 6.18
N PRO A 121 -6.24 13.36 6.33
CA PRO A 121 -6.16 14.64 5.62
C PRO A 121 -4.91 15.44 5.95
N GLY A 122 -4.31 16.08 4.92
CA GLY A 122 -3.20 17.01 5.07
C GLY A 122 -1.87 16.37 5.45
N VAL A 123 -1.76 15.04 5.45
CA VAL A 123 -0.49 14.37 5.77
C VAL A 123 0.51 14.54 4.62
N VAL A 124 1.77 14.80 4.97
CA VAL A 124 2.88 14.79 4.02
C VAL A 124 3.83 13.65 4.39
N VAL A 125 4.05 12.72 3.46
CA VAL A 125 4.97 11.59 3.61
C VAL A 125 6.15 11.77 2.66
N GLY A 126 7.38 11.79 3.20
CA GLY A 126 8.61 11.88 2.43
C GLY A 126 9.26 10.52 2.20
N PHE A 127 9.65 10.23 0.97
CA PHE A 127 10.53 9.11 0.64
C PHE A 127 11.86 9.63 0.15
N GLY A 128 12.95 9.23 0.81
CA GLY A 128 14.30 9.58 0.44
C GLY A 128 15.17 8.37 0.10
N SER A 129 16.08 8.55 -0.87
CA SER A 129 17.14 7.60 -1.16
C SER A 129 18.37 8.31 -1.70
N ARG A 130 19.51 7.58 -1.74
CA ARG A 130 20.78 8.16 -2.23
C ARG A 130 20.74 8.61 -3.69
N LYS A 131 19.90 7.99 -4.52
CA LYS A 131 19.80 8.32 -5.96
C LYS A 131 18.35 8.50 -6.36
N GLU A 132 18.11 9.43 -7.27
CA GLU A 132 16.79 9.71 -7.83
C GLU A 132 16.12 8.46 -8.41
N GLU A 133 16.86 7.67 -9.17
CA GLU A 133 16.35 6.44 -9.80
C GLU A 133 15.80 5.40 -8.81
N TYR A 134 16.22 5.44 -7.54
CA TYR A 134 15.67 4.56 -6.50
C TYR A 134 14.40 5.14 -5.87
N VAL A 135 14.24 6.46 -5.93
CA VAL A 135 13.03 7.12 -5.44
C VAL A 135 11.95 7.07 -6.51
N ASP A 136 12.24 7.64 -7.70
CA ASP A 136 11.26 7.68 -8.78
C ASP A 136 11.93 7.47 -10.15
N LYS A 137 11.64 6.34 -10.77
CA LYS A 137 12.00 6.00 -12.13
C LYS A 137 10.81 5.36 -12.81
N LEU A 138 10.32 6.02 -13.84
CA LEU A 138 9.16 5.55 -14.58
C LEU A 138 9.42 4.14 -15.16
N GLY A 139 8.48 3.22 -14.96
CA GLY A 139 8.58 1.85 -15.47
C GLY A 139 9.55 0.94 -14.72
N ASP A 140 10.22 1.40 -13.66
CA ASP A 140 11.15 0.57 -12.89
C ASP A 140 10.53 0.09 -11.57
N PRO A 141 10.18 -1.23 -11.45
CA PRO A 141 9.60 -1.79 -10.23
C PRO A 141 10.49 -1.68 -8.98
N LYS A 142 11.76 -1.35 -9.15
CA LYS A 142 12.69 -1.15 -8.03
C LYS A 142 12.49 0.20 -7.36
N SER A 143 11.98 1.22 -8.06
CA SER A 143 11.77 2.54 -7.49
C SER A 143 10.57 2.58 -6.54
N LEU A 144 10.62 3.48 -5.56
CA LEU A 144 9.58 3.62 -4.54
C LEU A 144 8.28 4.18 -5.14
N PHE A 145 8.38 5.21 -5.97
CA PHE A 145 7.22 5.84 -6.59
C PHE A 145 6.53 4.95 -7.63
N TRP A 146 7.26 4.09 -8.33
CA TRP A 146 6.64 3.07 -9.15
C TRP A 146 5.74 2.15 -8.30
N LYS A 147 6.24 1.69 -7.14
CA LYS A 147 5.44 0.85 -6.24
C LYS A 147 4.20 1.57 -5.72
N ILE A 148 4.30 2.87 -5.41
CA ILE A 148 3.15 3.65 -4.96
C ILE A 148 2.11 3.75 -6.09
N ARG A 149 2.53 4.11 -7.31
CA ARG A 149 1.62 4.19 -8.47
C ARG A 149 0.97 2.84 -8.76
N GLU A 150 1.75 1.76 -8.73
CA GLU A 150 1.23 0.41 -8.94
C GLU A 150 0.23 0.02 -7.85
N THR A 151 0.51 0.36 -6.60
CA THR A 151 -0.44 0.15 -5.48
C THR A 151 -1.75 0.88 -5.75
N LEU A 152 -1.71 2.14 -6.18
CA LEU A 152 -2.91 2.93 -6.49
C LEU A 152 -3.66 2.39 -7.71
N ASN A 153 -2.95 1.93 -8.75
CA ASN A 153 -3.54 1.38 -9.97
C ASN A 153 -4.25 0.04 -9.72
N LEU A 154 -3.79 -0.72 -8.75
CA LEU A 154 -4.38 -2.01 -8.35
C LEU A 154 -5.53 -1.87 -7.34
N LEU A 155 -5.72 -0.67 -6.76
CA LEU A 155 -6.84 -0.42 -5.86
C LEU A 155 -8.17 -0.30 -6.64
N PRO A 156 -9.28 -0.79 -6.07
CA PRO A 156 -10.61 -0.47 -6.58
C PRO A 156 -10.84 1.04 -6.68
N ALA A 157 -11.45 1.47 -7.79
CA ALA A 157 -11.72 2.89 -8.04
C ALA A 157 -12.56 3.55 -6.93
N GLU A 158 -13.40 2.76 -6.26
CA GLU A 158 -14.26 3.20 -5.15
C GLU A 158 -13.45 3.65 -3.91
N LEU A 159 -12.24 3.11 -3.73
CA LEU A 159 -11.35 3.46 -2.63
C LEU A 159 -10.44 4.64 -2.96
N LEU A 160 -10.23 4.91 -4.24
CA LEU A 160 -9.42 6.06 -4.65
C LEU A 160 -10.10 7.39 -4.28
N PRO A 161 -9.31 8.47 -4.11
CA PRO A 161 -9.85 9.80 -3.88
C PRO A 161 -10.74 10.26 -5.04
N LYS A 162 -11.82 10.95 -4.72
CA LYS A 162 -12.69 11.52 -5.74
C LYS A 162 -11.90 12.49 -6.64
N GLY A 163 -11.99 12.25 -7.95
CA GLY A 163 -11.29 13.08 -8.95
C GLY A 163 -9.80 12.75 -9.11
N TYR A 164 -9.29 11.71 -8.44
CA TYR A 164 -7.91 11.29 -8.65
C TYR A 164 -7.69 10.84 -10.10
N ASN A 165 -6.60 11.36 -10.67
CA ASN A 165 -6.11 11.00 -12.00
C ASN A 165 -4.59 10.95 -11.93
N GLU A 166 -3.99 9.82 -12.25
CA GLU A 166 -2.55 9.61 -12.13
C GLU A 166 -1.74 10.67 -12.89
N ARG A 167 -2.16 10.98 -14.12
CA ARG A 167 -1.44 11.95 -14.99
C ARG A 167 -1.39 13.35 -14.39
N ALA A 168 -2.47 13.75 -13.69
CA ALA A 168 -2.57 15.09 -13.10
C ALA A 168 -2.00 15.15 -11.68
N HIS A 169 -2.16 14.06 -10.90
CA HIS A 169 -1.91 14.08 -9.46
C HIS A 169 -0.69 13.25 -9.03
N ALA A 170 -0.05 12.52 -9.97
CA ALA A 170 1.15 11.72 -9.68
C ALA A 170 2.32 12.03 -10.63
N PRO A 171 2.73 13.31 -10.78
CA PRO A 171 3.94 13.67 -11.52
C PRO A 171 5.19 13.06 -10.86
N SER A 172 6.36 13.28 -11.49
CA SER A 172 7.62 12.81 -10.90
C SER A 172 7.81 13.36 -9.49
N MET A 173 8.29 12.51 -8.58
CA MET A 173 8.63 12.83 -7.19
C MET A 173 7.46 13.37 -6.33
N ARG A 174 6.22 13.27 -6.80
CA ARG A 174 5.09 13.81 -6.05
C ARG A 174 3.78 13.09 -6.38
N ILE A 175 2.98 12.77 -5.35
CA ILE A 175 1.62 12.24 -5.49
C ILE A 175 0.70 13.01 -4.56
N VAL A 176 -0.32 13.68 -5.12
CA VAL A 176 -1.26 14.53 -4.38
C VAL A 176 -2.63 13.87 -4.32
N ASN A 177 -3.23 13.85 -3.14
CA ASN A 177 -4.61 13.46 -2.97
C ASN A 177 -5.52 14.68 -3.19
N PRO A 178 -6.32 14.73 -4.28
CA PRO A 178 -7.16 15.88 -4.58
C PRO A 178 -8.35 16.05 -3.64
N GLU A 179 -8.72 14.99 -2.89
CA GLU A 179 -9.88 15.01 -1.99
C GLU A 179 -9.53 15.56 -0.61
N ASN A 180 -8.34 15.21 -0.08
CA ASN A 180 -7.98 15.53 1.31
C ASN A 180 -6.68 16.35 1.47
N GLY A 181 -5.97 16.67 0.36
CA GLY A 181 -4.76 17.47 0.35
C GLY A 181 -3.48 16.75 0.80
N SER A 182 -3.55 15.48 1.14
CA SER A 182 -2.36 14.70 1.53
C SER A 182 -1.41 14.53 0.36
N THR A 183 -0.11 14.48 0.63
CA THR A 183 0.91 14.44 -0.41
C THR A 183 2.00 13.42 -0.05
N ILE A 184 2.44 12.65 -1.03
CA ILE A 184 3.68 11.87 -0.94
C ILE A 184 4.72 12.57 -1.80
N VAL A 185 5.89 12.85 -1.23
CA VAL A 185 7.01 13.54 -1.89
C VAL A 185 8.25 12.66 -1.91
N GLY A 186 9.05 12.81 -2.97
CA GLY A 186 10.34 12.12 -3.12
C GLY A 186 11.51 13.09 -3.05
N GLU A 187 12.62 12.63 -2.46
CA GLU A 187 13.88 13.37 -2.45
C GLU A 187 15.05 12.40 -2.72
N SER A 188 16.10 12.90 -3.35
CA SER A 188 17.33 12.16 -3.55
C SER A 188 18.51 12.85 -2.89
N GLY A 189 19.50 12.07 -2.45
CA GLY A 189 20.74 12.58 -1.89
C GLY A 189 21.78 12.94 -2.93
N ASP A 190 21.50 12.80 -4.21
CA ASP A 190 22.36 13.22 -5.31
C ASP A 190 22.18 14.73 -5.53
N ASN A 191 23.07 15.52 -4.95
CA ASN A 191 23.32 16.92 -5.29
C ASN A 191 24.66 17.01 -5.98
#